data_acced1516c0fd2dd83b20364f63fdc7f
#
_entry.id   acced1516c0fd2dd83b20364f63fdc7f
#
_cell.length_a   1.000
_cell.length_b   1.000
_cell.length_c   1.000
_cell.angle_alpha   90.00
_cell.angle_beta   90.00
_cell.angle_gamma   90.00
#
_symmetry.space_group_name_H-M   'P 1'
#
loop_
_entity.id
_entity.type
_entity.pdbx_description
1 polymer ?
#
loop_
_entity_poly.entity_id
_entity_poly.type
_entity_poly.pdbx_seq_one_letter_code
_entity_poly.pdbx_strand_id
1 'polypeptide(L)'
;TADLKNFFMECGVSYVDQNDIINSEIQTLNLKEDEKITINLERYIKFLKNCIKLYNSLSSKRKNDLKEKGDNRLKPEITKDEFIRNLSEKTFLIDSNKIVRTASGLYVDDKCCKTGLSNLENILAKSKIYFPKDSEIKSAIFLKFLREFHIKEKLDIEEKYFSYYHKDRAEYTDRRGQNRTGNYIDEDWDLELFSNLLFTINKKISFLIRDTINKESMEKYCVAKYKPRKTDKKIDKLPSSLLLNLQNFKWIPTRDGRFENAGSLKIASFDKKFFS
;
A
#
# COMPACT_ATOMS: atom_id res chain seq x y z
N THR A 1 -21.15 24.19 25.72
CA THR A 1 -22.08 23.24 26.25
C THR A 1 -23.22 23.04 25.26
N ALA A 2 -23.96 21.92 25.33
CA ALA A 2 -24.98 21.56 24.36
C ALA A 2 -26.08 22.63 24.21
N ASP A 3 -26.44 23.29 25.32
CA ASP A 3 -27.48 24.32 25.36
C ASP A 3 -27.14 25.56 24.54
N LEU A 4 -25.88 26.01 24.56
CA LEU A 4 -25.42 27.17 23.78
C LEU A 4 -25.42 26.84 22.27
N LYS A 5 -25.09 25.63 21.91
CA LYS A 5 -25.13 25.17 20.52
C LYS A 5 -26.55 25.14 19.97
N ASN A 6 -27.50 24.62 20.77
CA ASN A 6 -28.92 24.59 20.41
C ASN A 6 -29.48 25.99 20.28
N PHE A 7 -29.16 26.90 21.20
CA PHE A 7 -29.55 28.30 21.13
C PHE A 7 -29.09 28.97 19.83
N PHE A 8 -27.82 28.80 19.42
CA PHE A 8 -27.33 29.39 18.17
C PHE A 8 -28.01 28.80 16.94
N MET A 9 -28.34 27.50 16.97
CA MET A 9 -29.08 26.84 15.85
C MET A 9 -30.53 27.40 15.76
N GLU A 10 -31.18 27.63 16.88
CA GLU A 10 -32.49 28.28 16.93
C GLU A 10 -32.46 29.73 16.42
N CYS A 11 -31.35 30.43 16.62
CA CYS A 11 -31.09 31.75 16.05
C CYS A 11 -30.71 31.72 14.55
N GLY A 12 -30.79 30.57 13.87
CA GLY A 12 -30.46 30.43 12.43
C GLY A 12 -28.97 30.38 12.13
N VAL A 13 -28.11 30.22 13.14
CA VAL A 13 -26.68 30.07 12.94
C VAL A 13 -26.42 28.62 12.49
N SER A 14 -25.95 28.42 11.25
CA SER A 14 -25.58 27.14 10.73
C SER A 14 -24.36 26.58 11.46
N TYR A 15 -24.46 25.34 11.96
CA TYR A 15 -23.31 24.65 12.51
C TYR A 15 -22.43 24.15 11.36
N VAL A 16 -21.23 24.68 11.30
CA VAL A 16 -20.19 24.19 10.35
C VAL A 16 -19.42 23.10 11.07
N ASP A 17 -19.53 21.87 10.63
CA ASP A 17 -18.75 20.77 11.20
C ASP A 17 -17.27 20.84 10.76
N GLN A 18 -16.41 20.11 11.46
CA GLN A 18 -14.98 20.13 11.14
C GLN A 18 -14.67 19.52 9.77
N ASN A 19 -15.52 18.61 9.29
CA ASN A 19 -15.37 18.02 7.96
C ASN A 19 -15.73 19.04 6.86
N ASP A 20 -16.76 19.88 7.08
CA ASP A 20 -17.09 20.96 6.16
C ASP A 20 -15.94 21.99 6.08
N ILE A 21 -15.27 22.27 7.20
CA ILE A 21 -14.09 23.15 7.24
C ILE A 21 -12.97 22.55 6.41
N ILE A 22 -12.65 21.24 6.58
CA ILE A 22 -11.59 20.58 5.82
C ILE A 22 -11.93 20.53 4.32
N ASN A 23 -13.16 20.24 3.95
CA ASN A 23 -13.60 20.28 2.56
C ASN A 23 -13.44 21.67 1.94
N SER A 24 -13.80 22.72 2.68
CA SER A 24 -13.59 24.10 2.25
C SER A 24 -12.10 24.44 2.14
N GLU A 25 -11.28 23.98 3.09
CA GLU A 25 -9.82 24.14 3.02
C GLU A 25 -9.24 23.48 1.77
N ILE A 26 -9.63 22.24 1.44
CA ILE A 26 -9.17 21.51 0.23
C ILE A 26 -9.52 22.32 -1.03
N GLN A 27 -10.76 22.81 -1.13
CA GLN A 27 -11.17 23.66 -2.26
C GLN A 27 -10.35 24.96 -2.33
N THR A 28 -10.10 25.58 -1.21
CA THR A 28 -9.31 26.83 -1.13
C THR A 28 -7.83 26.60 -1.46
N LEU A 29 -7.29 25.40 -1.14
CA LEU A 29 -5.93 25.03 -1.48
C LEU A 29 -5.77 24.83 -2.99
N ASN A 30 -6.85 24.58 -3.72
CA ASN A 30 -6.88 24.38 -5.18
C ASN A 30 -5.81 23.40 -5.65
N LEU A 31 -5.70 22.27 -4.94
CA LEU A 31 -4.70 21.23 -5.22
C LEU A 31 -5.13 20.43 -6.45
N LYS A 32 -4.34 20.48 -7.50
CA LYS A 32 -4.56 19.71 -8.72
C LYS A 32 -3.47 18.65 -8.88
N GLU A 33 -3.88 17.44 -9.25
CA GLU A 33 -2.97 16.34 -9.48
C GLU A 33 -1.90 16.72 -10.51
N ASP A 34 -0.68 16.27 -10.26
CA ASP A 34 0.51 16.52 -11.08
C ASP A 34 0.97 18.00 -11.16
N GLU A 35 0.29 18.89 -10.46
CA GLU A 35 0.74 20.29 -10.38
C GLU A 35 1.54 20.54 -9.09
N LYS A 36 2.52 21.45 -9.19
CA LYS A 36 3.27 21.92 -8.04
C LYS A 36 2.38 22.82 -7.18
N ILE A 37 2.39 22.62 -5.85
CA ILE A 37 1.62 23.50 -4.97
C ILE A 37 2.11 24.95 -5.09
N THR A 38 1.16 25.86 -5.26
CA THR A 38 1.39 27.32 -5.30
C THR A 38 1.27 27.96 -3.93
N ILE A 39 0.70 27.23 -2.97
CA ILE A 39 0.47 27.72 -1.62
C ILE A 39 1.72 27.66 -0.75
N ASN A 40 1.76 28.48 0.30
CA ASN A 40 2.78 28.42 1.32
C ASN A 40 2.75 27.04 2.02
N LEU A 41 3.93 26.43 2.18
CA LEU A 41 4.10 25.14 2.83
C LEU A 41 3.57 25.13 4.28
N GLU A 42 3.70 26.24 5.00
CA GLU A 42 3.16 26.38 6.37
C GLU A 42 1.64 26.22 6.39
N ARG A 43 0.94 26.78 5.41
CA ARG A 43 -0.51 26.62 5.26
C ARG A 43 -0.87 25.18 4.96
N TYR A 44 -0.13 24.52 4.09
CA TYR A 44 -0.32 23.09 3.81
C TYR A 44 -0.11 22.23 5.07
N ILE A 45 0.95 22.47 5.84
CA ILE A 45 1.22 21.75 7.09
C ILE A 45 0.09 22.00 8.13
N LYS A 46 -0.42 23.24 8.22
CA LYS A 46 -1.56 23.56 9.07
C LYS A 46 -2.81 22.76 8.68
N PHE A 47 -3.09 22.68 7.38
CA PHE A 47 -4.15 21.83 6.83
C PHE A 47 -3.97 20.35 7.24
N LEU A 48 -2.78 19.76 7.04
CA LEU A 48 -2.50 18.39 7.48
C LEU A 48 -2.71 18.19 8.98
N LYS A 49 -2.29 19.15 9.81
CA LYS A 49 -2.54 19.12 11.26
C LYS A 49 -4.04 19.07 11.59
N ASN A 50 -4.85 19.85 10.88
CA ASN A 50 -6.29 19.86 11.04
C ASN A 50 -6.90 18.51 10.65
N CYS A 51 -6.48 17.92 9.53
CA CYS A 51 -6.92 16.58 9.11
C CYS A 51 -6.57 15.51 10.16
N ILE A 52 -5.35 15.51 10.67
CA ILE A 52 -4.88 14.53 11.67
C ILE A 52 -5.64 14.75 13.00
N LYS A 53 -5.84 15.98 13.40
CA LYS A 53 -6.60 16.31 14.64
C LYS A 53 -8.03 15.79 14.53
N LEU A 54 -8.70 16.05 13.41
CA LEU A 54 -10.05 15.54 13.18
C LEU A 54 -10.07 14.02 13.17
N TYR A 55 -9.18 13.37 12.39
CA TYR A 55 -9.07 11.91 12.35
C TYR A 55 -8.93 11.30 13.74
N ASN A 56 -8.11 11.90 14.63
CA ASN A 56 -7.92 11.40 15.99
C ASN A 56 -9.12 11.65 16.92
N SER A 57 -9.97 12.64 16.62
CA SER A 57 -11.16 12.92 17.40
C SER A 57 -12.37 12.07 17.02
N LEU A 58 -12.38 11.50 15.82
CA LEU A 58 -13.49 10.71 15.31
C LEU A 58 -13.54 9.30 15.92
N SER A 59 -14.76 8.78 16.07
CA SER A 59 -15.00 7.40 16.50
C SER A 59 -14.92 6.43 15.33
N SER A 60 -14.42 5.23 15.58
CA SER A 60 -14.41 4.14 14.59
C SER A 60 -15.78 3.50 14.38
N LYS A 61 -16.73 3.72 15.31
CA LYS A 61 -18.09 3.17 15.22
C LYS A 61 -19.10 4.30 15.27
N ARG A 62 -20.13 4.25 14.42
CA ARG A 62 -21.33 5.06 14.63
C ARG A 62 -21.88 4.69 16.02
N LYS A 63 -22.05 5.66 16.88
CA LYS A 63 -22.81 5.47 18.12
C LYS A 63 -24.25 5.22 17.70
N ASN A 64 -24.66 3.96 17.62
CA ASN A 64 -26.05 3.57 17.39
C ASN A 64 -27.00 4.05 18.52
N ASP A 65 -26.44 4.58 19.60
CA ASP A 65 -27.16 4.97 20.83
C ASP A 65 -27.97 6.27 20.69
N LEU A 66 -27.89 6.98 19.55
CA LEU A 66 -28.64 8.22 19.34
C LEU A 66 -30.03 8.01 18.73
N LYS A 67 -30.39 6.77 18.38
CA LYS A 67 -31.76 6.47 17.87
C LYS A 67 -32.87 6.53 18.94
N GLU A 68 -32.51 6.54 20.23
CA GLU A 68 -33.53 6.55 21.32
C GLU A 68 -34.02 7.94 21.74
N LYS A 69 -33.36 8.99 21.29
CA LYS A 69 -33.79 10.36 21.58
C LYS A 69 -34.11 11.09 20.27
N GLY A 70 -35.31 10.98 19.80
CA GLY A 70 -35.95 11.58 18.63
C GLY A 70 -35.54 13.00 18.16
N ASP A 71 -34.32 13.40 18.34
CA ASP A 71 -33.79 14.68 17.89
C ASP A 71 -33.13 14.52 16.50
N ASN A 72 -33.96 14.62 15.48
CA ASN A 72 -33.58 14.58 14.06
C ASN A 72 -32.71 15.78 13.59
N ARG A 73 -32.33 16.69 14.51
CA ARG A 73 -31.66 17.95 14.16
C ARG A 73 -30.14 17.90 14.18
N LEU A 74 -29.53 16.85 14.73
CA LEU A 74 -28.08 16.69 14.72
C LEU A 74 -27.65 15.94 13.47
N LYS A 75 -26.87 16.56 12.57
CA LYS A 75 -26.18 15.83 11.51
C LYS A 75 -25.41 14.66 12.16
N PRO A 76 -25.53 13.43 11.65
CA PRO A 76 -24.79 12.30 12.19
C PRO A 76 -23.29 12.64 12.16
N GLU A 77 -22.62 12.46 13.30
CA GLU A 77 -21.16 12.59 13.35
C GLU A 77 -20.56 11.65 12.32
N ILE A 78 -19.69 12.18 11.46
CA ILE A 78 -18.94 11.40 10.48
C ILE A 78 -18.03 10.40 11.22
N THR A 79 -17.95 9.16 10.74
CA THR A 79 -17.04 8.15 11.27
C THR A 79 -15.63 8.34 10.71
N LYS A 80 -14.63 7.70 11.34
CA LYS A 80 -13.26 7.68 10.80
C LYS A 80 -13.22 7.15 9.37
N ASP A 81 -13.92 6.05 9.11
CA ASP A 81 -13.92 5.39 7.80
C ASP A 81 -14.57 6.28 6.73
N GLU A 82 -15.66 6.98 7.08
CA GLU A 82 -16.30 7.96 6.18
C GLU A 82 -15.36 9.14 5.90
N PHE A 83 -14.67 9.64 6.92
CA PHE A 83 -13.71 10.72 6.77
C PHE A 83 -12.54 10.34 5.86
N ILE A 84 -11.93 9.16 6.08
CA ILE A 84 -10.83 8.66 5.26
C ILE A 84 -11.29 8.43 3.83
N ARG A 85 -12.47 7.83 3.62
CA ARG A 85 -13.04 7.65 2.28
C ARG A 85 -13.21 8.99 1.57
N ASN A 86 -13.80 9.99 2.23
CA ASN A 86 -14.00 11.32 1.65
C ASN A 86 -12.68 12.01 1.29
N LEU A 87 -11.64 11.83 2.11
CA LEU A 87 -10.31 12.34 1.80
C LEU A 87 -9.63 11.55 0.68
N SER A 88 -9.81 10.23 0.61
CA SER A 88 -9.20 9.37 -0.41
C SER A 88 -9.69 9.70 -1.82
N GLU A 89 -10.92 10.22 -1.94
CA GLU A 89 -11.48 10.71 -3.21
C GLU A 89 -10.85 12.03 -3.68
N LYS A 90 -10.05 12.67 -2.83
CA LYS A 90 -9.45 13.97 -3.08
C LYS A 90 -7.94 13.88 -3.15
N THR A 91 -7.36 14.58 -4.09
CA THR A 91 -5.91 14.70 -4.21
C THR A 91 -5.43 15.79 -3.26
N PHE A 92 -4.83 15.42 -2.16
CA PHE A 92 -4.38 16.36 -1.13
C PHE A 92 -2.95 16.12 -0.65
N LEU A 93 -2.32 15.01 -1.03
CA LEU A 93 -0.95 14.68 -0.67
C LEU A 93 0.03 15.26 -1.68
N ILE A 94 1.24 15.54 -1.22
CA ILE A 94 2.31 16.05 -2.07
C ILE A 94 3.55 15.16 -1.96
N ASP A 95 4.34 15.11 -3.02
CA ASP A 95 5.63 14.47 -3.03
C ASP A 95 6.74 15.38 -2.47
N SER A 96 7.96 14.85 -2.36
CA SER A 96 9.13 15.59 -1.88
C SER A 96 9.47 16.83 -2.72
N ASN A 97 9.02 16.88 -3.96
CA ASN A 97 9.18 18.01 -4.88
C ASN A 97 8.01 19.00 -4.79
N LYS A 98 7.06 18.77 -3.86
CA LYS A 98 5.86 19.56 -3.65
C LYS A 98 4.87 19.49 -4.83
N ILE A 99 4.86 18.39 -5.55
CA ILE A 99 3.88 18.09 -6.58
C ILE A 99 2.74 17.30 -5.94
N VAL A 100 1.52 17.67 -6.26
CA VAL A 100 0.30 17.02 -5.75
C VAL A 100 0.15 15.64 -6.39
N ARG A 101 -0.07 14.63 -5.57
CA ARG A 101 -0.16 13.23 -6.00
C ARG A 101 -1.33 12.52 -5.34
N THR A 102 -1.86 11.54 -6.04
CA THR A 102 -2.74 10.53 -5.41
C THR A 102 -1.95 9.66 -4.43
N ALA A 103 -2.62 9.11 -3.43
CA ALA A 103 -1.99 8.22 -2.45
C ALA A 103 -1.32 7.00 -3.13
N SER A 104 -1.94 6.45 -4.17
CA SER A 104 -1.40 5.33 -4.96
C SER A 104 -0.10 5.68 -5.70
N GLY A 105 0.14 6.94 -6.01
CA GLY A 105 1.36 7.45 -6.65
C GLY A 105 2.51 7.74 -5.69
N LEU A 106 2.35 7.44 -4.39
CA LEU A 106 3.32 7.80 -3.36
C LEU A 106 3.90 6.57 -2.63
N TYR A 107 5.12 6.73 -2.11
CA TYR A 107 5.75 5.79 -1.18
C TYR A 107 6.40 6.52 -0.01
N VAL A 108 6.57 5.80 1.12
CA VAL A 108 7.23 6.34 2.32
C VAL A 108 8.74 6.15 2.24
N ASP A 109 9.48 7.21 2.50
CA ASP A 109 10.95 7.21 2.50
C ASP A 109 11.56 6.52 3.73
N ASP A 110 12.74 5.94 3.55
CA ASP A 110 13.54 5.28 4.59
C ASP A 110 13.93 6.21 5.76
N LYS A 111 13.87 7.52 5.54
CA LYS A 111 14.08 8.51 6.61
C LYS A 111 12.97 8.50 7.65
N CYS A 112 11.78 8.07 7.26
CA CYS A 112 10.58 8.06 8.10
C CYS A 112 10.35 6.71 8.77
N CYS A 113 10.55 5.65 8.01
CA CYS A 113 10.60 4.28 8.51
C CYS A 113 11.49 3.46 7.57
N LYS A 114 12.23 2.50 8.11
CA LYS A 114 13.16 1.66 7.33
C LYS A 114 12.40 0.73 6.38
N THR A 115 11.97 1.27 5.25
CA THR A 115 11.19 0.54 4.23
C THR A 115 12.07 -0.16 3.20
N GLY A 116 13.28 0.36 2.95
CA GLY A 116 14.15 -0.05 1.84
C GLY A 116 13.72 0.50 0.47
N LEU A 117 12.56 1.15 0.37
CA LEU A 117 11.97 1.59 -0.90
C LEU A 117 12.77 2.70 -1.58
N SER A 118 13.52 3.50 -0.84
CA SER A 118 14.41 4.52 -1.42
C SER A 118 15.48 3.91 -2.35
N ASN A 119 15.79 2.64 -2.20
CA ASN A 119 16.72 1.95 -3.10
C ASN A 119 16.05 1.57 -4.44
N LEU A 120 14.76 1.73 -4.55
CA LEU A 120 13.93 1.41 -5.71
C LEU A 120 13.42 2.65 -6.44
N GLU A 121 13.88 3.85 -6.10
CA GLU A 121 13.37 5.12 -6.64
C GLU A 121 13.31 5.14 -8.17
N ASN A 122 14.30 4.57 -8.84
CA ASN A 122 14.35 4.48 -10.31
C ASN A 122 13.45 3.40 -10.92
N ILE A 123 12.90 2.50 -10.10
CA ILE A 123 12.10 1.36 -10.54
C ILE A 123 10.62 1.56 -10.17
N LEU A 124 10.38 2.14 -9.00
CA LEU A 124 9.05 2.49 -8.55
C LEU A 124 8.50 3.61 -9.43
N ALA A 125 7.40 3.36 -10.13
CA ALA A 125 6.66 4.41 -10.82
C ALA A 125 5.87 5.28 -9.81
N LYS A 126 6.49 5.60 -8.66
CA LYS A 126 5.89 6.32 -7.53
C LYS A 126 6.85 7.38 -7.03
N SER A 127 6.29 8.46 -6.54
CA SER A 127 7.05 9.56 -5.96
C SER A 127 7.17 9.39 -4.45
N LYS A 128 8.29 9.87 -3.90
CA LYS A 128 8.50 9.93 -2.47
C LYS A 128 7.58 10.96 -1.82
N ILE A 129 6.83 10.56 -0.81
CA ILE A 129 5.94 11.48 -0.11
C ILE A 129 6.74 12.60 0.60
N TYR A 130 6.18 13.82 0.58
CA TYR A 130 6.67 14.88 1.46
C TYR A 130 6.38 14.52 2.92
N PHE A 131 7.40 14.61 3.75
CA PHE A 131 7.29 14.30 5.17
C PHE A 131 7.59 15.57 5.97
N PRO A 132 6.64 16.09 6.77
CA PRO A 132 6.86 17.25 7.61
C PRO A 132 7.98 17.01 8.62
N LYS A 133 8.62 18.07 9.09
CA LYS A 133 9.61 17.97 10.18
C LYS A 133 8.91 17.49 11.47
N ASP A 134 9.64 16.78 12.32
CA ASP A 134 9.11 16.24 13.58
C ASP A 134 8.64 17.33 14.55
N SER A 135 9.19 18.54 14.45
CA SER A 135 8.75 19.74 15.15
C SER A 135 7.38 20.25 14.66
N GLU A 136 6.99 19.90 13.45
CA GLU A 136 5.73 20.30 12.83
C GLU A 136 4.65 19.26 13.09
N ILE A 137 4.90 18.01 12.71
CA ILE A 137 4.03 16.84 12.94
C ILE A 137 4.92 15.67 13.33
N LYS A 138 4.65 15.07 14.49
CA LYS A 138 5.42 13.88 14.93
C LYS A 138 5.33 12.78 13.89
N SER A 139 6.47 12.26 13.46
CA SER A 139 6.59 11.24 12.40
C SER A 139 5.70 10.03 12.62
N ALA A 140 5.64 9.50 13.85
CA ALA A 140 4.79 8.35 14.18
C ALA A 140 3.28 8.64 13.99
N ILE A 141 2.83 9.86 14.28
CA ILE A 141 1.42 10.26 14.14
C ILE A 141 1.10 10.41 12.65
N PHE A 142 1.99 11.05 11.90
CA PHE A 142 1.80 11.24 10.47
C PHE A 142 1.81 9.91 9.72
N LEU A 143 2.76 9.02 10.03
CA LEU A 143 2.83 7.69 9.44
C LEU A 143 1.56 6.87 9.71
N LYS A 144 1.03 6.92 10.94
CA LYS A 144 -0.25 6.27 11.28
C LYS A 144 -1.40 6.82 10.41
N PHE A 145 -1.46 8.13 10.21
CA PHE A 145 -2.46 8.75 9.35
C PHE A 145 -2.29 8.33 7.88
N LEU A 146 -1.05 8.29 7.37
CA LEU A 146 -0.76 7.89 5.98
C LEU A 146 -1.15 6.43 5.68
N ARG A 147 -1.08 5.54 6.65
CA ARG A 147 -1.46 4.12 6.51
C ARG A 147 -2.91 3.93 6.15
N GLU A 148 -3.78 4.84 6.58
CA GLU A 148 -5.20 4.82 6.23
C GLU A 148 -5.45 5.04 4.73
N PHE A 149 -4.49 5.62 4.02
CA PHE A 149 -4.54 5.84 2.57
C PHE A 149 -3.77 4.79 1.78
N HIS A 150 -3.32 3.72 2.43
CA HIS A 150 -2.56 2.63 1.82
C HIS A 150 -1.33 3.10 1.02
N ILE A 151 -0.65 4.14 1.51
CA ILE A 151 0.59 4.60 0.90
C ILE A 151 1.64 3.50 1.04
N LYS A 152 2.38 3.26 -0.02
CA LYS A 152 3.33 2.17 -0.09
C LYS A 152 4.46 2.32 0.94
N GLU A 153 4.57 1.36 1.86
CA GLU A 153 5.59 1.29 2.91
C GLU A 153 6.52 0.08 2.77
N LYS A 154 6.19 -0.88 1.92
CA LYS A 154 6.97 -2.11 1.73
C LYS A 154 6.90 -2.58 0.28
N LEU A 155 7.83 -3.45 -0.09
CA LEU A 155 7.69 -4.25 -1.28
C LEU A 155 6.66 -5.34 -1.01
N ASP A 156 5.78 -5.61 -1.96
CA ASP A 156 4.66 -6.53 -1.76
C ASP A 156 4.83 -7.81 -2.58
N ILE A 157 4.22 -8.90 -2.09
CA ILE A 157 3.98 -10.11 -2.86
C ILE A 157 2.58 -9.96 -3.44
N GLU A 158 2.49 -9.89 -4.75
CA GLU A 158 1.25 -9.65 -5.49
C GLU A 158 0.64 -10.93 -6.00
N GLU A 159 -0.68 -11.00 -5.96
CA GLU A 159 -1.43 -12.03 -6.67
C GLU A 159 -1.46 -11.70 -8.16
N LYS A 160 -1.08 -12.68 -9.00
CA LYS A 160 -1.14 -12.59 -10.45
C LYS A 160 -2.20 -13.53 -10.99
N TYR A 161 -3.12 -13.01 -11.76
CA TYR A 161 -4.21 -13.77 -12.37
C TYR A 161 -3.81 -14.35 -13.70
N PHE A 162 -2.78 -14.53 -14.22
CA PHE A 162 -2.34 -15.21 -15.46
C PHE A 162 -0.82 -15.17 -15.58
N SER A 163 -0.15 -16.23 -15.13
CA SER A 163 1.24 -16.43 -15.51
C SER A 163 1.31 -17.22 -16.82
N TYR A 164 1.56 -16.56 -17.93
CA TYR A 164 1.79 -17.19 -19.23
C TYR A 164 3.10 -18.01 -19.29
N TYR A 165 3.93 -17.94 -18.27
CA TYR A 165 5.31 -18.46 -18.30
C TYR A 165 5.57 -19.60 -17.32
N HIS A 166 4.52 -20.21 -16.78
CA HIS A 166 4.76 -21.39 -15.96
C HIS A 166 5.32 -22.50 -16.82
N LYS A 167 6.53 -23.02 -16.48
CA LYS A 167 7.19 -24.12 -17.21
C LYS A 167 6.38 -25.41 -17.11
N ASP A 168 5.69 -25.62 -16.00
CA ASP A 168 4.85 -26.78 -15.76
C ASP A 168 3.47 -26.52 -16.33
N ARG A 169 3.21 -27.14 -17.45
CA ARG A 169 1.90 -27.07 -18.11
C ARG A 169 0.92 -27.95 -17.38
N ALA A 170 -0.18 -27.36 -16.93
CA ALA A 170 -1.28 -28.14 -16.39
C ALA A 170 -2.03 -28.85 -17.53
N GLU A 171 -2.12 -30.17 -17.45
CA GLU A 171 -2.99 -30.95 -18.33
C GLU A 171 -4.40 -31.00 -17.75
N TYR A 172 -5.39 -30.67 -18.55
CA TYR A 172 -6.78 -30.76 -18.16
C TYR A 172 -7.62 -31.36 -19.29
N THR A 173 -8.70 -32.01 -18.90
CA THR A 173 -9.67 -32.55 -19.87
C THR A 173 -10.76 -31.50 -20.09
N ASP A 174 -10.95 -31.05 -21.31
CA ASP A 174 -11.98 -30.10 -21.67
C ASP A 174 -13.41 -30.73 -21.63
N ARG A 175 -14.44 -29.91 -21.85
CA ARG A 175 -15.84 -30.38 -21.86
C ARG A 175 -16.15 -31.44 -22.93
N ARG A 176 -15.28 -31.60 -23.91
CA ARG A 176 -15.38 -32.60 -25.00
C ARG A 176 -14.60 -33.84 -24.70
N GLY A 177 -14.02 -34.01 -23.51
CA GLY A 177 -13.21 -35.14 -23.12
C GLY A 177 -11.82 -35.15 -23.76
N GLN A 178 -11.38 -34.04 -24.37
CA GLN A 178 -10.05 -33.95 -24.97
C GLN A 178 -9.05 -33.44 -23.94
N ASN A 179 -7.90 -34.10 -23.83
CA ASN A 179 -6.79 -33.63 -23.04
C ASN A 179 -6.23 -32.37 -23.67
N ARG A 180 -6.23 -31.29 -22.92
CA ARG A 180 -5.67 -30.01 -23.31
C ARG A 180 -4.55 -29.63 -22.35
N THR A 181 -3.50 -29.04 -22.92
CA THR A 181 -2.45 -28.42 -22.14
C THR A 181 -2.74 -26.91 -22.07
N GLY A 182 -2.94 -26.36 -20.90
CA GLY A 182 -3.24 -24.95 -20.73
C GLY A 182 -2.39 -24.31 -19.64
N ASN A 183 -2.05 -23.06 -19.82
CA ASN A 183 -1.32 -22.26 -18.85
C ASN A 183 -2.28 -21.46 -17.94
N TYR A 184 -3.44 -22.03 -17.62
CA TYR A 184 -4.42 -21.35 -16.81
C TYR A 184 -4.12 -21.58 -15.32
N ILE A 185 -3.47 -20.62 -14.70
CA ILE A 185 -3.32 -20.53 -13.26
C ILE A 185 -4.26 -19.43 -12.81
N ASP A 186 -5.20 -19.76 -11.93
CA ASP A 186 -6.22 -18.81 -11.44
C ASP A 186 -5.68 -17.95 -10.30
N GLU A 187 -4.68 -18.43 -9.58
CA GLU A 187 -4.06 -17.76 -8.45
C GLU A 187 -2.56 -18.07 -8.47
N ASP A 188 -1.76 -17.08 -8.79
CA ASP A 188 -0.29 -17.15 -8.78
C ASP A 188 0.27 -15.99 -7.97
N TRP A 189 1.47 -16.14 -7.46
CA TRP A 189 2.13 -15.16 -6.62
C TRP A 189 3.48 -14.77 -7.21
N ASP A 190 3.80 -13.49 -7.17
CA ASP A 190 5.12 -13.00 -7.52
C ASP A 190 5.49 -11.78 -6.67
N LEU A 191 6.76 -11.50 -6.57
CA LEU A 191 7.23 -10.27 -5.95
C LEU A 191 6.99 -9.10 -6.90
N GLU A 192 6.42 -8.04 -6.39
CA GLU A 192 6.22 -6.81 -7.13
C GLU A 192 7.53 -6.36 -7.82
N LEU A 193 7.44 -6.03 -9.09
CA LEU A 193 8.56 -5.53 -9.89
C LEU A 193 9.78 -6.49 -9.97
N PHE A 194 9.61 -7.80 -9.67
CA PHE A 194 10.74 -8.72 -9.55
C PHE A 194 11.68 -8.67 -10.77
N SER A 195 11.15 -8.67 -11.98
CA SER A 195 11.94 -8.57 -13.21
C SER A 195 12.78 -7.29 -13.24
N ASN A 196 12.21 -6.16 -12.82
CA ASN A 196 12.92 -4.88 -12.79
C ASN A 196 13.99 -4.84 -11.69
N LEU A 197 13.72 -5.50 -10.55
CA LEU A 197 14.67 -5.62 -9.46
C LEU A 197 15.94 -6.37 -9.89
N LEU A 198 15.79 -7.38 -10.74
CA LEU A 198 16.92 -8.16 -11.24
C LEU A 198 17.86 -7.37 -12.15
N PHE A 199 17.34 -6.47 -12.97
CA PHE A 199 18.17 -5.61 -13.83
C PHE A 199 19.03 -4.63 -13.03
N THR A 200 18.62 -4.31 -11.81
CA THR A 200 19.28 -3.33 -10.94
C THR A 200 19.81 -3.97 -9.66
N ILE A 201 19.95 -5.30 -9.65
CA ILE A 201 20.30 -6.05 -8.44
C ILE A 201 21.60 -5.53 -7.79
N ASN A 202 21.52 -5.29 -6.52
CA ASN A 202 22.63 -4.93 -5.66
C ASN A 202 22.38 -5.46 -4.24
N LYS A 203 23.37 -5.36 -3.34
CA LYS A 203 23.22 -5.89 -1.97
C LYS A 203 22.00 -5.33 -1.24
N LYS A 204 21.67 -4.05 -1.40
CA LYS A 204 20.53 -3.44 -0.71
C LYS A 204 19.19 -3.99 -1.22
N ILE A 205 19.07 -4.16 -2.54
CA ILE A 205 17.89 -4.77 -3.16
C ILE A 205 17.77 -6.25 -2.74
N SER A 206 18.86 -7.00 -2.71
CA SER A 206 18.87 -8.38 -2.21
C SER A 206 18.37 -8.47 -0.76
N PHE A 207 18.84 -7.58 0.11
CA PHE A 207 18.36 -7.53 1.49
C PHE A 207 16.88 -7.17 1.56
N LEU A 208 16.41 -6.24 0.72
CA LEU A 208 14.99 -5.88 0.65
C LEU A 208 14.12 -7.07 0.22
N ILE A 209 14.53 -7.82 -0.81
CA ILE A 209 13.85 -9.05 -1.25
C ILE A 209 13.80 -10.05 -0.09
N ARG A 210 14.93 -10.33 0.56
CA ARG A 210 15.00 -11.22 1.73
C ARG A 210 14.05 -10.79 2.84
N ASP A 211 14.10 -9.51 3.21
CA ASP A 211 13.31 -8.97 4.32
C ASP A 211 11.81 -9.00 4.00
N THR A 212 11.43 -8.87 2.74
CA THR A 212 10.05 -9.02 2.30
C THR A 212 9.59 -10.48 2.46
N ILE A 213 10.41 -11.42 2.01
CA ILE A 213 10.12 -12.86 2.12
C ILE A 213 10.03 -13.30 3.58
N ASN A 214 10.96 -12.87 4.43
CA ASN A 214 11.02 -13.28 5.83
C ASN A 214 9.84 -12.75 6.69
N LYS A 215 9.17 -11.68 6.25
CA LYS A 215 8.02 -11.11 6.96
C LYS A 215 6.71 -11.82 6.67
N GLU A 216 6.69 -12.62 5.61
CA GLU A 216 5.47 -13.26 5.13
C GLU A 216 5.49 -14.78 5.40
N SER A 217 4.31 -15.38 5.55
CA SER A 217 4.19 -16.85 5.61
C SER A 217 4.37 -17.43 4.20
N MET A 218 5.57 -17.88 3.89
CA MET A 218 5.94 -18.36 2.56
C MET A 218 5.13 -19.56 2.08
N GLU A 219 4.58 -20.38 2.97
CA GLU A 219 3.76 -21.53 2.60
C GLU A 219 2.58 -21.14 1.68
N LYS A 220 1.96 -19.99 1.96
CA LYS A 220 0.87 -19.44 1.13
C LYS A 220 1.34 -19.07 -0.27
N TYR A 221 2.52 -18.47 -0.37
CA TYR A 221 3.01 -17.83 -1.59
C TYR A 221 3.87 -18.74 -2.48
N CYS A 222 4.26 -19.91 -1.98
CA CYS A 222 5.05 -20.87 -2.77
C CYS A 222 4.22 -21.69 -3.75
N VAL A 223 2.90 -21.69 -3.64
CA VAL A 223 1.99 -22.55 -4.39
C VAL A 223 1.04 -21.72 -5.23
N ALA A 224 1.08 -21.97 -6.54
CA ALA A 224 0.07 -21.50 -7.46
C ALA A 224 -1.16 -22.43 -7.43
N LYS A 225 -2.35 -21.89 -7.52
CA LYS A 225 -3.60 -22.65 -7.54
C LYS A 225 -4.25 -22.56 -8.91
N TYR A 226 -4.64 -23.69 -9.39
CA TYR A 226 -5.42 -23.84 -10.60
C TYR A 226 -6.87 -24.17 -10.23
N LYS A 227 -7.82 -23.42 -10.77
CA LYS A 227 -9.25 -23.74 -10.66
C LYS A 227 -9.74 -24.40 -11.95
N PRO A 228 -9.86 -25.74 -11.99
CA PRO A 228 -10.37 -26.39 -13.18
C PRO A 228 -11.79 -25.91 -13.45
N ARG A 229 -12.05 -25.41 -14.65
CA ARG A 229 -13.41 -25.10 -15.09
C ARG A 229 -14.22 -26.39 -15.19
N LYS A 230 -14.85 -26.80 -14.10
CA LYS A 230 -15.82 -27.93 -14.03
C LYS A 230 -15.31 -29.34 -14.39
N THR A 231 -14.08 -29.67 -14.13
CA THR A 231 -13.60 -31.06 -14.23
C THR A 231 -13.02 -31.50 -12.90
N ASP A 232 -13.40 -32.70 -12.46
CA ASP A 232 -13.07 -33.26 -11.13
C ASP A 232 -11.61 -33.73 -10.96
N LYS A 233 -10.73 -33.46 -11.90
CA LYS A 233 -9.32 -33.77 -11.73
C LYS A 233 -8.64 -32.68 -10.89
N LYS A 234 -8.29 -33.03 -9.67
CA LYS A 234 -7.36 -32.27 -8.86
C LYS A 234 -6.03 -32.17 -9.62
N ILE A 235 -5.71 -30.98 -10.08
CA ILE A 235 -4.36 -30.69 -10.52
C ILE A 235 -3.52 -30.45 -9.29
N ASP A 236 -2.35 -31.11 -9.25
CA ASP A 236 -1.41 -30.98 -8.15
C ASP A 236 -0.95 -29.53 -8.00
N LYS A 237 -0.56 -29.19 -6.78
CA LYS A 237 -0.03 -27.89 -6.42
C LYS A 237 1.19 -27.59 -7.29
N LEU A 238 1.12 -26.55 -8.10
CA LEU A 238 2.23 -26.07 -8.92
C LEU A 238 3.07 -25.07 -8.11
N PRO A 239 4.38 -25.01 -8.32
CA PRO A 239 5.19 -23.95 -7.74
C PRO A 239 4.75 -22.58 -8.29
N SER A 240 4.64 -21.59 -7.44
CA SER A 240 4.30 -20.22 -7.85
C SER A 240 5.41 -19.57 -8.68
N SER A 241 5.06 -18.53 -9.43
CA SER A 241 6.05 -17.68 -10.11
C SER A 241 7.08 -17.13 -9.14
N LEU A 242 6.66 -16.71 -7.93
CA LEU A 242 7.55 -16.28 -6.87
C LEU A 242 8.61 -17.34 -6.54
N LEU A 243 8.17 -18.58 -6.27
CA LEU A 243 9.10 -19.65 -5.91
C LEU A 243 10.08 -19.94 -7.04
N LEU A 244 9.57 -20.03 -8.28
CA LEU A 244 10.40 -20.27 -9.46
C LEU A 244 11.41 -19.14 -9.69
N ASN A 245 10.97 -17.90 -9.52
CA ASN A 245 11.82 -16.73 -9.66
C ASN A 245 12.92 -16.71 -8.60
N LEU A 246 12.59 -16.94 -7.33
CA LEU A 246 13.56 -17.00 -6.24
C LEU A 246 14.58 -18.14 -6.41
N GLN A 247 14.19 -19.26 -7.02
CA GLN A 247 15.08 -20.38 -7.26
C GLN A 247 16.01 -20.19 -8.47
N ASN A 248 15.52 -19.57 -9.53
CA ASN A 248 16.20 -19.55 -10.82
C ASN A 248 17.00 -18.27 -11.07
N PHE A 249 16.62 -17.16 -10.46
CA PHE A 249 17.32 -15.89 -10.69
C PHE A 249 18.47 -15.66 -9.71
N LYS A 250 19.46 -14.86 -10.15
CA LYS A 250 20.65 -14.52 -9.38
C LYS A 250 20.40 -13.29 -8.51
N TRP A 251 19.93 -13.50 -7.30
CA TRP A 251 19.61 -12.43 -6.37
C TRP A 251 20.30 -12.53 -5.00
N ILE A 252 20.92 -13.66 -4.69
CA ILE A 252 21.57 -13.90 -3.40
C ILE A 252 23.04 -13.47 -3.49
N PRO A 253 23.50 -12.53 -2.64
CA PRO A 253 24.86 -12.05 -2.68
C PRO A 253 25.84 -13.08 -2.13
N THR A 254 26.95 -13.26 -2.83
CA THR A 254 28.06 -14.10 -2.41
C THR A 254 29.19 -13.29 -1.79
N ARG A 255 30.12 -13.95 -1.12
CA ARG A 255 31.26 -13.28 -0.43
C ARG A 255 32.17 -12.53 -1.39
N ASP A 256 32.32 -12.99 -2.62
CA ASP A 256 33.10 -12.38 -3.68
C ASP A 256 32.39 -11.22 -4.41
N GLY A 257 31.21 -10.87 -3.93
CA GLY A 257 30.45 -9.73 -4.45
C GLY A 257 29.59 -10.02 -5.68
N ARG A 258 29.53 -11.27 -6.14
CA ARG A 258 28.62 -11.70 -7.20
C ARG A 258 27.24 -12.00 -6.64
N PHE A 259 26.29 -12.24 -7.55
CA PHE A 259 24.94 -12.70 -7.21
C PHE A 259 24.71 -14.05 -7.86
N GLU A 260 24.11 -14.99 -7.10
CA GLU A 260 23.82 -16.33 -7.56
C GLU A 260 22.37 -16.73 -7.24
N ASN A 261 21.86 -17.73 -7.93
CA ASN A 261 20.56 -18.31 -7.65
C ASN A 261 20.63 -19.31 -6.49
N ALA A 262 19.48 -19.58 -5.85
CA ALA A 262 19.44 -20.47 -4.69
C ALA A 262 19.95 -21.88 -4.99
N GLY A 263 19.71 -22.40 -6.23
CA GLY A 263 20.08 -23.76 -6.63
C GLY A 263 21.57 -23.98 -6.86
N SER A 264 22.33 -22.92 -7.17
CA SER A 264 23.77 -23.00 -7.46
C SER A 264 24.66 -22.77 -6.23
N LEU A 265 24.09 -22.39 -5.11
CA LEU A 265 24.85 -21.98 -3.95
C LEU A 265 25.23 -23.14 -3.03
N LYS A 266 26.50 -23.15 -2.61
CA LYS A 266 26.97 -23.94 -1.47
C LYS A 266 26.93 -23.08 -0.22
N ILE A 267 26.59 -23.66 0.94
CA ILE A 267 26.49 -22.96 2.23
C ILE A 267 27.72 -22.08 2.55
N ALA A 268 28.92 -22.52 2.18
CA ALA A 268 30.15 -21.77 2.38
C ALA A 268 30.31 -20.51 1.52
N SER A 269 29.50 -20.36 0.46
CA SER A 269 29.58 -19.23 -0.50
C SER A 269 28.73 -18.03 -0.10
N PHE A 270 27.86 -18.18 0.88
CA PHE A 270 26.95 -17.12 1.30
C PHE A 270 27.66 -15.94 1.98
N ASP A 271 27.20 -14.75 1.70
CA ASP A 271 27.49 -13.61 2.56
C ASP A 271 26.82 -13.81 3.93
N LYS A 272 27.63 -13.97 4.99
CA LYS A 272 27.11 -14.24 6.34
C LYS A 272 26.10 -13.18 6.82
N LYS A 273 26.30 -11.91 6.38
CA LYS A 273 25.40 -10.81 6.73
C LYS A 273 24.02 -10.92 6.06
N PHE A 274 23.89 -11.74 5.02
CA PHE A 274 22.63 -11.93 4.34
C PHE A 274 21.66 -12.80 5.17
N PHE A 275 22.18 -13.68 6.03
CA PHE A 275 21.39 -14.59 6.86
C PHE A 275 21.34 -14.19 8.33
N SER A 276 22.02 -13.14 8.75
CA SER A 276 21.91 -12.54 10.08
C SER A 276 20.80 -11.51 10.14
#